data_fb317521fc0d545bf60da9ee07e016f7
#
_entry.id   fb317521fc0d545bf60da9ee07e016f7
#
_cell.length_a   1.000
_cell.length_b   1.000
_cell.length_c   1.000
_cell.angle_alpha   90.00
_cell.angle_beta   90.00
_cell.angle_gamma   90.00
#
_symmetry.space_group_name_H-M   'P 1'
#
loop_
_entity.id
_entity.type
_entity.pdbx_description
1 polymer ?
#
loop_
_entity_poly.entity_id
_entity_poly.type
_entity_poly.pdbx_seq_one_letter_code
_entity_poly.pdbx_strand_id
1 'polypeptide(L)'
;VKAQVFRGVNQLSYEEIPVPTLEPDEVLVQVQVVGLCQSDIKKIRYPLYEPPRIFGHETAGTIAAIGSEVTGWQIGQRVAVMHHIPCMRCAYCLNDNFSMCDTYKNICTTAGFAPSGGGFAEYVKVPGHIVRNGGLIPIPDNVSFEQASFVEPTNCCLKAVKKAQIAPGQTVLITGAGPIGLMFIMLVKYFGARAIATDLLPSRMEKALNVGAEAAFDARDPNLPEKIHALTNGLGVDVTLLAVPSEKAFFQSLDCTRKGGKILFFAEFPDEVEISINPNLLYRREIDLMGSYSSSYRLQSLAADIVFNKRIDVQALISDRIPLQDLSAAVERAIAPTPETYKILIVNS
;
A
#
# COMPACT_ATOMS: atom_id res chain seq x y z
N VAL A 1 -14.29 19.65 -14.03
CA VAL A 1 -13.96 18.46 -13.22
C VAL A 1 -13.72 18.88 -11.79
N LYS A 2 -14.39 18.29 -10.84
CA LYS A 2 -14.12 18.54 -9.42
C LYS A 2 -12.88 17.78 -8.96
N ALA A 3 -12.05 18.43 -8.14
CA ALA A 3 -10.83 17.85 -7.60
C ALA A 3 -10.45 18.43 -6.24
N GLN A 4 -9.71 17.68 -5.46
CA GLN A 4 -9.07 18.15 -4.23
C GLN A 4 -7.63 18.57 -4.54
N VAL A 5 -7.41 19.87 -4.63
CA VAL A 5 -6.14 20.46 -5.01
C VAL A 5 -5.31 20.77 -3.75
N PHE A 6 -4.12 20.22 -3.67
CA PHE A 6 -3.12 20.61 -2.68
C PHE A 6 -2.56 21.97 -3.02
N ARG A 7 -2.76 22.96 -2.14
CA ARG A 7 -2.33 24.36 -2.28
C ARG A 7 -1.16 24.72 -1.35
N GLY A 8 -0.78 23.80 -0.48
CA GLY A 8 0.29 23.95 0.49
C GLY A 8 0.14 22.96 1.66
N VAL A 9 1.08 22.98 2.59
CA VAL A 9 1.04 22.10 3.77
C VAL A 9 -0.26 22.27 4.53
N ASN A 10 -1.00 21.18 4.73
CA ASN A 10 -2.34 21.13 5.33
C ASN A 10 -3.41 21.99 4.62
N GLN A 11 -3.20 22.32 3.35
CA GLN A 11 -4.14 23.12 2.57
C GLN A 11 -4.65 22.31 1.37
N LEU A 12 -5.84 21.75 1.52
CA LEU A 12 -6.61 21.13 0.45
C LEU A 12 -7.78 22.03 0.09
N SER A 13 -8.02 22.20 -1.20
CA SER A 13 -9.11 23.01 -1.74
C SER A 13 -9.92 22.19 -2.74
N TYR A 14 -11.24 22.11 -2.51
CA TYR A 14 -12.16 21.45 -3.45
C TYR A 14 -12.51 22.44 -4.56
N GLU A 15 -12.03 22.20 -5.75
CA GLU A 15 -12.06 23.13 -6.86
C GLU A 15 -12.63 22.52 -8.11
N GLU A 16 -13.10 23.38 -9.00
CA GLU A 16 -13.37 23.02 -10.39
C GLU A 16 -12.16 23.35 -11.26
N ILE A 17 -11.64 22.33 -11.94
CA ILE A 17 -10.48 22.43 -12.83
C ILE A 17 -10.85 22.00 -14.24
N PRO A 18 -10.10 22.39 -15.28
CA PRO A 18 -10.31 21.88 -16.64
C PRO A 18 -10.18 20.34 -16.70
N VAL A 19 -10.93 19.72 -17.60
CA VAL A 19 -10.69 18.29 -17.92
C VAL A 19 -9.30 18.16 -18.54
N PRO A 20 -8.45 17.21 -18.08
CA PRO A 20 -7.13 17.00 -18.66
C PRO A 20 -7.22 16.67 -20.16
N THR A 21 -6.49 17.40 -20.99
CA THR A 21 -6.37 17.14 -22.42
C THR A 21 -5.51 15.89 -22.64
N LEU A 22 -5.93 15.01 -23.53
CA LEU A 22 -5.22 13.78 -23.88
C LEU A 22 -4.26 14.01 -25.06
N GLU A 23 -3.06 13.46 -24.93
CA GLU A 23 -2.18 13.18 -26.07
C GLU A 23 -2.68 11.92 -26.81
N PRO A 24 -2.21 11.64 -28.06
CA PRO A 24 -2.72 10.53 -28.86
C PRO A 24 -2.59 9.14 -28.21
N ASP A 25 -1.65 8.93 -27.30
CA ASP A 25 -1.38 7.65 -26.65
C ASP A 25 -1.88 7.54 -25.21
N GLU A 26 -2.62 8.54 -24.72
CA GLU A 26 -3.09 8.65 -23.33
C GLU A 26 -4.54 8.18 -23.14
N VAL A 27 -4.91 7.89 -21.91
CA VAL A 27 -6.26 7.49 -21.52
C VAL A 27 -6.77 8.39 -20.40
N LEU A 28 -8.03 8.79 -20.47
CA LEU A 28 -8.75 9.47 -19.38
C LEU A 28 -9.63 8.45 -18.65
N VAL A 29 -9.45 8.34 -17.35
CA VAL A 29 -10.27 7.48 -16.50
C VAL A 29 -11.15 8.33 -15.60
N GLN A 30 -12.47 8.10 -15.63
CA GLN A 30 -13.42 8.61 -14.65
C GLN A 30 -13.23 7.82 -13.36
N VAL A 31 -12.75 8.48 -12.32
CA VAL A 31 -12.46 7.88 -11.03
C VAL A 31 -13.78 7.58 -10.31
N GLN A 32 -13.97 6.35 -9.89
CA GLN A 32 -15.12 5.94 -9.06
C GLN A 32 -14.73 5.86 -7.58
N VAL A 33 -13.53 5.31 -7.32
CA VAL A 33 -13.00 5.12 -5.97
C VAL A 33 -11.50 5.31 -5.96
N VAL A 34 -10.98 5.91 -4.90
CA VAL A 34 -9.56 5.95 -4.61
C VAL A 34 -9.32 5.71 -3.12
N GLY A 35 -8.42 4.80 -2.78
CA GLY A 35 -8.03 4.55 -1.40
C GLY A 35 -7.14 5.66 -0.84
N LEU A 36 -7.41 6.11 0.38
CA LEU A 36 -6.54 7.04 1.10
C LEU A 36 -5.36 6.28 1.71
N CYS A 37 -4.15 6.64 1.30
CA CYS A 37 -2.89 6.05 1.75
C CYS A 37 -2.18 6.95 2.76
N GLN A 38 -1.42 6.36 3.69
CA GLN A 38 -0.56 7.11 4.61
C GLN A 38 0.47 7.98 3.88
N SER A 39 0.93 7.54 2.70
CA SER A 39 1.83 8.35 1.87
C SER A 39 1.18 9.62 1.33
N ASP A 40 -0.14 9.62 1.06
CA ASP A 40 -0.87 10.83 0.66
C ASP A 40 -1.00 11.80 1.84
N ILE A 41 -1.28 11.27 3.04
CA ILE A 41 -1.32 12.06 4.27
C ILE A 41 0.04 12.72 4.54
N LYS A 42 1.14 11.96 4.38
CA LYS A 42 2.51 12.51 4.50
C LYS A 42 2.74 13.65 3.50
N LYS A 43 2.38 13.47 2.23
CA LYS A 43 2.50 14.52 1.19
C LYS A 43 1.68 15.78 1.49
N ILE A 44 0.51 15.63 2.11
CA ILE A 44 -0.35 16.75 2.48
C ILE A 44 0.21 17.51 3.69
N ARG A 45 0.81 16.81 4.65
CA ARG A 45 1.23 17.38 5.94
C ARG A 45 2.64 17.93 5.98
N TYR A 46 3.50 17.53 5.07
CA TYR A 46 4.91 17.91 5.08
C TYR A 46 5.29 18.61 3.76
N PRO A 47 6.29 19.50 3.74
CA PRO A 47 6.70 20.25 2.57
C PRO A 47 7.51 19.39 1.58
N LEU A 48 6.92 18.28 1.13
CA LEU A 48 7.56 17.32 0.22
C LEU A 48 7.33 17.64 -1.25
N TYR A 49 6.32 18.46 -1.55
CA TYR A 49 5.92 18.76 -2.93
C TYR A 49 5.52 20.23 -3.07
N GLU A 50 5.95 20.84 -4.16
CA GLU A 50 5.50 22.17 -4.54
C GLU A 50 4.05 22.14 -5.05
N PRO A 51 3.17 23.01 -4.55
CA PRO A 51 1.81 23.16 -5.07
C PRO A 51 1.79 23.85 -6.44
N PRO A 52 0.73 23.72 -7.26
CA PRO A 52 -0.45 22.87 -7.00
C PRO A 52 -0.24 21.41 -7.38
N ARG A 53 -0.89 20.47 -6.63
CA ARG A 53 -0.87 19.03 -6.89
C ARG A 53 -2.24 18.41 -6.62
N ILE A 54 -2.49 17.24 -7.21
CA ILE A 54 -3.60 16.36 -6.85
C ILE A 54 -3.00 14.99 -6.57
N PHE A 55 -3.18 14.52 -5.34
CA PHE A 55 -2.68 13.22 -4.89
C PHE A 55 -3.72 12.10 -5.12
N GLY A 56 -3.56 10.96 -4.46
CA GLY A 56 -4.40 9.77 -4.62
C GLY A 56 -3.87 8.84 -5.70
N HIS A 57 -3.60 7.59 -5.34
CA HIS A 57 -2.91 6.65 -6.22
C HIS A 57 -3.43 5.21 -6.16
N GLU A 58 -4.36 4.90 -5.29
CA GLU A 58 -5.04 3.62 -5.21
C GLU A 58 -6.39 3.71 -5.95
N THR A 59 -6.34 3.87 -7.26
CA THR A 59 -7.46 4.34 -8.08
C THR A 59 -8.14 3.20 -8.85
N ALA A 60 -9.47 3.20 -8.85
CA ALA A 60 -10.29 2.37 -9.72
C ALA A 60 -11.40 3.23 -10.37
N GLY A 61 -11.70 2.96 -11.63
CA GLY A 61 -12.67 3.76 -12.39
C GLY A 61 -13.02 3.16 -13.74
N THR A 62 -13.59 4.01 -14.61
CA THR A 62 -14.06 3.65 -15.94
C THR A 62 -13.36 4.51 -16.99
N ILE A 63 -12.92 3.93 -18.08
CA ILE A 63 -12.32 4.67 -19.19
C ILE A 63 -13.37 5.61 -19.78
N ALA A 64 -13.11 6.92 -19.72
CA ALA A 64 -14.00 7.97 -20.21
C ALA A 64 -13.62 8.46 -21.61
N ALA A 65 -12.32 8.47 -21.92
CA ALA A 65 -11.81 8.83 -23.25
C ALA A 65 -10.47 8.13 -23.52
N ILE A 66 -10.17 7.92 -24.80
CA ILE A 66 -8.92 7.32 -25.28
C ILE A 66 -8.32 8.20 -26.38
N GLY A 67 -7.00 8.34 -26.37
CA GLY A 67 -6.27 9.00 -27.46
C GLY A 67 -6.31 8.18 -28.75
N SER A 68 -6.07 8.84 -29.90
CA SER A 68 -6.23 8.24 -31.23
C SER A 68 -5.27 7.07 -31.54
N GLU A 69 -4.17 6.95 -30.82
CA GLU A 69 -3.17 5.87 -30.98
C GLU A 69 -3.34 4.75 -29.95
N VAL A 70 -4.27 4.89 -28.99
CA VAL A 70 -4.52 3.86 -27.99
C VAL A 70 -5.25 2.68 -28.62
N THR A 71 -4.69 1.48 -28.44
CA THR A 71 -5.29 0.22 -28.92
C THR A 71 -5.53 -0.75 -27.76
N GLY A 72 -6.49 -1.65 -27.92
CA GLY A 72 -6.80 -2.70 -26.94
C GLY A 72 -7.65 -2.23 -25.76
N TRP A 73 -8.10 -0.98 -25.74
CA TRP A 73 -8.95 -0.39 -24.70
C TRP A 73 -10.23 0.21 -25.30
N GLN A 74 -11.29 0.28 -24.51
CA GLN A 74 -12.59 0.81 -24.94
C GLN A 74 -13.15 1.78 -23.90
N ILE A 75 -13.86 2.82 -24.36
CA ILE A 75 -14.64 3.71 -23.50
C ILE A 75 -15.71 2.87 -22.77
N GLY A 76 -15.89 3.12 -21.49
CA GLY A 76 -16.79 2.35 -20.62
C GLY A 76 -16.12 1.15 -19.95
N GLN A 77 -14.91 0.76 -20.33
CA GLN A 77 -14.19 -0.35 -19.70
C GLN A 77 -13.75 0.00 -18.27
N ARG A 78 -14.00 -0.93 -17.35
CA ARG A 78 -13.64 -0.79 -15.92
C ARG A 78 -12.19 -1.13 -15.70
N VAL A 79 -11.43 -0.27 -14.99
CA VAL A 79 -9.98 -0.43 -14.79
C VAL A 79 -9.53 -0.05 -13.39
N ALA A 80 -8.60 -0.82 -12.83
CA ALA A 80 -7.71 -0.38 -11.76
C ALA A 80 -6.48 0.29 -12.39
N VAL A 81 -6.02 1.40 -11.80
CA VAL A 81 -4.95 2.23 -12.37
C VAL A 81 -3.71 2.13 -11.51
N MET A 82 -2.63 1.63 -12.10
CA MET A 82 -1.29 1.73 -11.51
C MET A 82 -0.72 3.11 -11.83
N HIS A 83 -0.57 3.93 -10.81
CA HIS A 83 -0.28 5.35 -10.96
C HIS A 83 1.11 5.67 -11.53
N HIS A 84 2.03 4.72 -11.52
CA HIS A 84 3.35 4.84 -12.16
C HIS A 84 3.89 3.47 -12.57
N ILE A 85 4.66 3.45 -13.67
CA ILE A 85 5.33 2.28 -14.23
C ILE A 85 6.82 2.61 -14.43
N PRO A 86 7.74 1.71 -14.09
CA PRO A 86 9.17 1.94 -14.27
C PRO A 86 9.57 2.05 -15.75
N CYS A 87 10.75 2.60 -16.03
CA CYS A 87 11.20 2.83 -17.41
C CYS A 87 11.61 1.56 -18.19
N MET A 88 11.73 0.43 -17.53
CA MET A 88 12.08 -0.91 -18.04
C MET A 88 13.49 -1.04 -18.68
N ARG A 89 14.33 -0.01 -18.63
CA ARG A 89 15.64 0.02 -19.33
C ARG A 89 16.83 0.49 -18.50
N CYS A 90 16.63 1.12 -17.33
CA CYS A 90 17.73 1.51 -16.46
C CYS A 90 18.31 0.30 -15.70
N ALA A 91 19.50 0.47 -15.12
CA ALA A 91 20.18 -0.60 -14.40
C ALA A 91 19.30 -1.22 -13.28
N TYR A 92 18.51 -0.40 -12.58
CA TYR A 92 17.59 -0.88 -11.56
C TYR A 92 16.48 -1.77 -12.14
N CYS A 93 15.88 -1.37 -13.26
CA CYS A 93 14.83 -2.17 -13.93
C CYS A 93 15.37 -3.50 -14.46
N LEU A 94 16.58 -3.51 -15.03
CA LEU A 94 17.21 -4.71 -15.55
C LEU A 94 17.62 -5.71 -14.46
N ASN A 95 17.69 -5.25 -13.20
CA ASN A 95 17.95 -6.08 -12.01
C ASN A 95 16.71 -6.27 -11.13
N ASP A 96 15.50 -6.10 -11.66
CA ASP A 96 14.21 -6.26 -10.96
C ASP A 96 13.99 -5.33 -9.75
N ASN A 97 14.81 -4.28 -9.60
CA ASN A 97 14.66 -3.26 -8.57
C ASN A 97 13.77 -2.10 -9.04
N PHE A 98 12.60 -2.40 -9.57
CA PHE A 98 11.69 -1.47 -10.26
C PHE A 98 11.36 -0.21 -9.46
N SER A 99 11.17 -0.33 -8.15
CA SER A 99 10.87 0.81 -7.27
C SER A 99 12.06 1.78 -7.08
N MET A 100 13.26 1.39 -7.51
CA MET A 100 14.47 2.21 -7.51
C MET A 100 14.75 2.84 -8.90
N CYS A 101 13.87 2.65 -9.87
CA CYS A 101 14.00 3.22 -11.20
C CYS A 101 14.12 4.76 -11.14
N ASP A 102 15.10 5.33 -11.84
CA ASP A 102 15.41 6.76 -11.82
C ASP A 102 14.23 7.64 -12.26
N THR A 103 13.36 7.13 -13.12
CA THR A 103 12.19 7.84 -13.64
C THR A 103 10.87 7.33 -13.05
N TYR A 104 10.90 6.46 -12.05
CA TYR A 104 9.73 5.75 -11.54
C TYR A 104 8.59 6.69 -11.13
N LYS A 105 8.91 7.78 -10.43
CA LYS A 105 7.93 8.77 -9.96
C LYS A 105 7.71 9.93 -10.93
N ASN A 106 8.55 10.09 -11.94
CA ASN A 106 8.46 11.20 -12.88
C ASN A 106 7.38 10.97 -13.95
N ILE A 107 7.13 9.70 -14.29
CA ILE A 107 6.04 9.29 -15.19
C ILE A 107 4.92 8.74 -14.31
N CYS A 108 4.00 9.60 -13.92
CA CYS A 108 2.91 9.28 -13.02
C CYS A 108 1.59 9.81 -13.57
N THR A 109 0.49 9.23 -13.17
CA THR A 109 -0.86 9.74 -13.47
C THR A 109 -1.08 11.14 -12.90
N THR A 110 -1.99 11.91 -13.51
CA THR A 110 -2.29 13.28 -13.11
C THR A 110 -3.72 13.66 -13.43
N ALA A 111 -4.27 14.64 -12.71
CA ALA A 111 -5.55 15.26 -13.03
C ALA A 111 -5.38 16.69 -13.57
N GLY A 112 -4.25 16.99 -14.24
CA GLY A 112 -4.03 18.28 -14.92
C GLY A 112 -2.91 19.14 -14.33
N PHE A 113 -2.43 18.84 -13.11
CA PHE A 113 -1.25 19.48 -12.53
C PHE A 113 -0.01 18.57 -12.68
N ALA A 114 1.09 18.96 -12.08
CA ALA A 114 2.30 18.16 -12.10
C ALA A 114 2.04 16.74 -11.53
N PRO A 115 2.57 15.68 -12.18
CA PRO A 115 2.24 14.30 -11.87
C PRO A 115 2.48 13.92 -10.41
N SER A 116 1.46 13.34 -9.74
CA SER A 116 1.53 12.97 -8.32
C SER A 116 0.47 11.96 -7.87
N GLY A 117 -0.15 11.25 -8.82
CA GLY A 117 -1.25 10.31 -8.63
C GLY A 117 -2.53 10.79 -9.31
N GLY A 118 -3.08 11.92 -8.89
CA GLY A 118 -4.25 12.54 -9.51
C GLY A 118 -5.59 11.91 -9.16
N GLY A 119 -5.62 10.87 -8.33
CA GLY A 119 -6.86 10.11 -8.04
C GLY A 119 -7.89 10.89 -7.21
N PHE A 120 -7.47 11.91 -6.46
CA PHE A 120 -8.42 12.77 -5.73
C PHE A 120 -9.08 13.82 -6.64
N ALA A 121 -9.59 13.37 -7.78
CA ALA A 121 -10.35 14.11 -8.77
C ALA A 121 -11.40 13.21 -9.40
N GLU A 122 -12.40 13.80 -10.08
CA GLU A 122 -13.40 13.04 -10.86
C GLU A 122 -12.77 12.32 -12.06
N TYR A 123 -11.66 12.85 -12.61
CA TYR A 123 -10.96 12.25 -13.74
C TYR A 123 -9.46 12.28 -13.53
N VAL A 124 -8.82 11.19 -13.93
CA VAL A 124 -7.36 11.06 -13.94
C VAL A 124 -6.87 10.73 -15.34
N LYS A 125 -5.83 11.42 -15.78
CA LYS A 125 -5.13 11.15 -17.03
C LYS A 125 -4.02 10.13 -16.79
N VAL A 126 -3.99 9.10 -17.61
CA VAL A 126 -3.02 8.02 -17.60
C VAL A 126 -2.07 8.18 -18.77
N PRO A 127 -0.78 8.52 -18.54
CA PRO A 127 0.20 8.70 -19.59
C PRO A 127 0.40 7.45 -20.46
N GLY A 128 0.71 7.65 -21.75
CA GLY A 128 0.89 6.56 -22.72
C GLY A 128 1.93 5.52 -22.31
N HIS A 129 2.99 5.91 -21.62
CA HIS A 129 3.96 4.96 -21.05
C HIS A 129 3.30 3.98 -20.08
N ILE A 130 2.39 4.46 -19.22
CA ILE A 130 1.66 3.63 -18.25
C ILE A 130 0.68 2.72 -18.99
N VAL A 131 -0.06 3.26 -19.98
CA VAL A 131 -1.02 2.50 -20.81
C VAL A 131 -0.32 1.33 -21.53
N ARG A 132 0.77 1.62 -22.25
CA ARG A 132 1.48 0.60 -23.04
C ARG A 132 2.19 -0.45 -22.19
N ASN A 133 2.52 -0.16 -20.95
CA ASN A 133 3.25 -1.06 -20.06
C ASN A 133 2.37 -1.69 -19.00
N GLY A 134 1.06 -1.86 -19.26
CA GLY A 134 0.15 -2.63 -18.41
C GLY A 134 -0.23 -1.95 -17.10
N GLY A 135 -0.18 -0.62 -17.04
CA GLY A 135 -0.63 0.15 -15.87
C GLY A 135 -2.13 0.29 -15.75
N LEU A 136 -2.91 -0.09 -16.77
CA LEU A 136 -4.34 -0.29 -16.69
C LEU A 136 -4.64 -1.78 -16.54
N ILE A 137 -5.41 -2.15 -15.54
CA ILE A 137 -5.77 -3.54 -15.23
C ILE A 137 -7.29 -3.66 -15.34
N PRO A 138 -7.81 -4.46 -16.30
CA PRO A 138 -9.25 -4.60 -16.47
C PRO A 138 -9.90 -5.24 -15.24
N ILE A 139 -10.99 -4.64 -14.77
CA ILE A 139 -11.75 -5.12 -13.61
C ILE A 139 -12.88 -6.03 -14.10
N PRO A 140 -12.95 -7.30 -13.66
CA PRO A 140 -14.09 -8.19 -13.96
C PRO A 140 -15.42 -7.63 -13.44
N ASP A 141 -16.53 -7.99 -14.09
CA ASP A 141 -17.87 -7.47 -13.75
C ASP A 141 -18.31 -7.79 -12.31
N ASN A 142 -17.88 -8.92 -11.77
CA ASN A 142 -18.20 -9.38 -10.43
C ASN A 142 -17.31 -8.77 -9.32
N VAL A 143 -16.40 -7.87 -9.67
CA VAL A 143 -15.50 -7.16 -8.74
C VAL A 143 -15.94 -5.70 -8.63
N SER A 144 -16.11 -5.18 -7.42
CA SER A 144 -16.44 -3.76 -7.23
C SER A 144 -15.21 -2.86 -7.45
N PHE A 145 -15.44 -1.57 -7.73
CA PHE A 145 -14.35 -0.58 -7.78
C PHE A 145 -13.65 -0.45 -6.43
N GLU A 146 -14.39 -0.58 -5.33
CA GLU A 146 -13.83 -0.59 -3.98
C GLU A 146 -12.82 -1.73 -3.78
N GLN A 147 -13.16 -2.95 -4.22
CA GLN A 147 -12.23 -4.08 -4.19
C GLN A 147 -11.02 -3.81 -5.08
N ALA A 148 -11.26 -3.29 -6.30
CA ALA A 148 -10.19 -3.06 -7.26
C ALA A 148 -9.18 -1.98 -6.82
N SER A 149 -9.59 -1.00 -6.02
CA SER A 149 -8.67 0.00 -5.46
C SER A 149 -7.60 -0.61 -4.54
N PHE A 150 -7.81 -1.82 -4.03
CA PHE A 150 -6.82 -2.53 -3.23
C PHE A 150 -5.71 -3.22 -4.04
N VAL A 151 -5.77 -3.22 -5.36
CA VAL A 151 -4.71 -3.87 -6.18
C VAL A 151 -3.35 -3.24 -5.91
N GLU A 152 -3.27 -1.91 -5.83
CA GLU A 152 -2.01 -1.21 -5.57
C GLU A 152 -1.44 -1.55 -4.18
N PRO A 153 -2.13 -1.35 -3.05
CA PRO A 153 -1.59 -1.67 -1.73
C PRO A 153 -1.37 -3.18 -1.53
N THR A 154 -2.17 -4.04 -2.16
CA THR A 154 -1.90 -5.49 -2.16
C THR A 154 -0.58 -5.80 -2.87
N ASN A 155 -0.26 -5.15 -3.99
CA ASN A 155 1.00 -5.30 -4.68
C ASN A 155 2.19 -4.88 -3.80
N CYS A 156 2.07 -3.79 -3.04
CA CYS A 156 3.10 -3.36 -2.10
C CYS A 156 3.36 -4.42 -1.01
N CYS A 157 2.31 -4.93 -0.39
CA CYS A 157 2.40 -5.98 0.62
C CYS A 157 2.92 -7.31 0.04
N LEU A 158 2.44 -7.68 -1.16
CA LEU A 158 2.87 -8.89 -1.87
C LEU A 158 4.37 -8.85 -2.19
N LYS A 159 4.88 -7.69 -2.61
CA LYS A 159 6.32 -7.49 -2.83
C LYS A 159 7.13 -7.77 -1.55
N ALA A 160 6.69 -7.25 -0.41
CA ALA A 160 7.34 -7.49 0.87
C ALA A 160 7.34 -8.98 1.24
N VAL A 161 6.20 -9.66 1.11
CA VAL A 161 6.05 -11.10 1.36
C VAL A 161 6.99 -11.92 0.47
N LYS A 162 7.06 -11.60 -0.83
CA LYS A 162 7.96 -12.26 -1.77
C LYS A 162 9.43 -11.97 -1.49
N LYS A 163 9.77 -10.72 -1.14
CA LYS A 163 11.15 -10.33 -0.79
C LYS A 163 11.63 -11.02 0.49
N ALA A 164 10.78 -11.15 1.49
CA ALA A 164 11.06 -11.90 2.70
C ALA A 164 11.10 -13.43 2.48
N GLN A 165 10.68 -13.90 1.28
CA GLN A 165 10.61 -15.32 0.93
C GLN A 165 9.72 -16.12 1.88
N ILE A 166 8.58 -15.54 2.28
CA ILE A 166 7.63 -16.23 3.14
C ILE A 166 7.08 -17.44 2.41
N ALA A 167 7.15 -18.62 3.09
CA ALA A 167 6.82 -19.92 2.54
C ALA A 167 5.88 -20.70 3.47
N PRO A 168 5.18 -21.73 2.95
CA PRO A 168 4.32 -22.60 3.77
C PRO A 168 5.04 -23.16 4.99
N GLY A 169 4.34 -23.20 6.12
CA GLY A 169 4.84 -23.74 7.39
C GLY A 169 5.67 -22.76 8.23
N GLN A 170 6.09 -21.63 7.69
CA GLN A 170 6.77 -20.60 8.47
C GLN A 170 5.82 -19.85 9.40
N THR A 171 6.36 -19.30 10.47
CA THR A 171 5.66 -18.38 11.37
C THR A 171 6.14 -16.96 11.16
N VAL A 172 5.19 -16.04 10.97
CA VAL A 172 5.45 -14.62 10.67
C VAL A 172 4.84 -13.75 11.74
N LEU A 173 5.64 -12.88 12.34
CA LEU A 173 5.17 -11.81 13.22
C LEU A 173 4.88 -10.56 12.40
N ILE A 174 3.68 -9.99 12.58
CA ILE A 174 3.27 -8.72 11.99
C ILE A 174 3.12 -7.70 13.12
N THR A 175 3.94 -6.65 13.10
CA THR A 175 3.84 -5.58 14.09
C THR A 175 2.89 -4.49 13.61
N GLY A 176 1.82 -4.27 14.35
CA GLY A 176 0.72 -3.38 13.98
C GLY A 176 -0.35 -4.06 13.13
N ALA A 177 -1.59 -4.04 13.62
CA ALA A 177 -2.78 -4.58 12.96
C ALA A 177 -3.66 -3.47 12.34
N GLY A 178 -3.03 -2.43 11.79
CA GLY A 178 -3.67 -1.46 10.91
C GLY A 178 -3.98 -2.07 9.52
N PRO A 179 -4.48 -1.28 8.54
CA PRO A 179 -4.87 -1.80 7.23
C PRO A 179 -3.79 -2.65 6.54
N ILE A 180 -2.55 -2.19 6.58
CA ILE A 180 -1.39 -2.89 6.00
C ILE A 180 -1.07 -4.17 6.78
N GLY A 181 -1.08 -4.11 8.12
CA GLY A 181 -0.82 -5.31 8.94
C GLY A 181 -1.89 -6.38 8.74
N LEU A 182 -3.16 -5.99 8.66
CA LEU A 182 -4.26 -6.92 8.35
C LEU A 182 -4.11 -7.52 6.95
N MET A 183 -3.68 -6.74 5.97
CA MET A 183 -3.39 -7.24 4.62
C MET A 183 -2.21 -8.23 4.64
N PHE A 184 -1.16 -7.97 5.42
CA PHE A 184 -0.08 -8.92 5.61
C PHE A 184 -0.56 -10.24 6.24
N ILE A 185 -1.42 -10.20 7.26
CA ILE A 185 -1.98 -11.40 7.88
C ILE A 185 -2.69 -12.27 6.82
N MET A 186 -3.55 -11.65 6.00
CA MET A 186 -4.26 -12.37 4.94
C MET A 186 -3.32 -12.93 3.88
N LEU A 187 -2.30 -12.18 3.45
CA LEU A 187 -1.32 -12.65 2.46
C LEU A 187 -0.43 -13.75 3.02
N VAL A 188 0.06 -13.63 4.26
CA VAL A 188 0.85 -14.67 4.95
C VAL A 188 0.07 -15.98 4.99
N LYS A 189 -1.20 -15.92 5.37
CA LYS A 189 -2.11 -17.08 5.36
C LYS A 189 -2.34 -17.64 3.95
N TYR A 190 -2.54 -16.75 2.95
CA TYR A 190 -2.68 -17.16 1.54
C TYR A 190 -1.45 -17.95 1.05
N PHE A 191 -0.25 -17.62 1.50
CA PHE A 191 0.98 -18.35 1.19
C PHE A 191 1.24 -19.57 2.08
N GLY A 192 0.29 -19.96 2.91
CA GLY A 192 0.39 -21.16 3.76
C GLY A 192 1.28 -21.02 4.99
N ALA A 193 1.62 -19.78 5.36
CA ALA A 193 2.36 -19.49 6.58
C ALA A 193 1.41 -19.10 7.73
N ARG A 194 1.91 -19.18 8.97
CA ARG A 194 1.20 -18.80 10.19
C ARG A 194 1.45 -17.35 10.50
N ALA A 195 0.41 -16.58 10.79
CA ALA A 195 0.52 -15.15 11.13
C ALA A 195 0.26 -14.93 12.62
N ILE A 196 1.17 -14.25 13.30
CA ILE A 196 1.00 -13.73 14.67
C ILE A 196 1.03 -12.21 14.55
N ALA A 197 0.10 -11.52 15.22
CA ALA A 197 -0.01 -10.07 15.18
C ALA A 197 0.27 -9.43 16.54
N THR A 198 0.76 -8.17 16.51
CA THR A 198 0.78 -7.32 17.71
C THR A 198 0.14 -5.97 17.40
N ASP A 199 -0.60 -5.42 18.36
CA ASP A 199 -1.12 -4.05 18.30
C ASP A 199 -1.27 -3.48 19.71
N LEU A 200 -1.53 -2.17 19.81
CA LEU A 200 -1.82 -1.49 21.09
C LEU A 200 -3.31 -1.51 21.42
N LEU A 201 -4.18 -1.71 20.44
CA LEU A 201 -5.63 -1.63 20.57
C LEU A 201 -6.27 -3.03 20.58
N PRO A 202 -7.06 -3.37 21.65
CA PRO A 202 -7.74 -4.66 21.73
C PRO A 202 -8.62 -4.98 20.50
N SER A 203 -9.36 -4.00 19.98
CA SER A 203 -10.21 -4.15 18.80
C SER A 203 -9.40 -4.54 17.53
N ARG A 204 -8.18 -4.02 17.39
CA ARG A 204 -7.29 -4.37 16.28
C ARG A 204 -6.71 -5.76 16.43
N MET A 205 -6.42 -6.20 17.65
CA MET A 205 -6.03 -7.58 17.92
C MET A 205 -7.17 -8.55 17.59
N GLU A 206 -8.40 -8.23 17.98
CA GLU A 206 -9.59 -9.01 17.61
C GLU A 206 -9.79 -9.05 16.09
N LYS A 207 -9.65 -7.91 15.41
CA LYS A 207 -9.73 -7.84 13.94
C LYS A 207 -8.64 -8.70 13.28
N ALA A 208 -7.42 -8.71 13.82
CA ALA A 208 -6.32 -9.54 13.33
C ALA A 208 -6.67 -11.04 13.40
N LEU A 209 -7.25 -11.49 14.51
CA LEU A 209 -7.75 -12.87 14.66
C LEU A 209 -8.85 -13.18 13.64
N ASN A 210 -9.81 -12.26 13.47
CA ASN A 210 -10.93 -12.42 12.54
C ASN A 210 -10.50 -12.54 11.07
N VAL A 211 -9.39 -11.88 10.66
CA VAL A 211 -8.86 -12.01 9.29
C VAL A 211 -7.86 -13.16 9.15
N GLY A 212 -7.56 -13.88 10.23
CA GLY A 212 -6.85 -15.15 10.20
C GLY A 212 -5.47 -15.17 10.83
N ALA A 213 -5.13 -14.23 11.70
CA ALA A 213 -4.00 -14.42 12.60
C ALA A 213 -4.26 -15.59 13.54
N GLU A 214 -3.24 -16.41 13.81
CA GLU A 214 -3.32 -17.51 14.76
C GLU A 214 -3.35 -17.02 16.21
N ALA A 215 -2.62 -15.93 16.47
CA ALA A 215 -2.59 -15.26 17.75
C ALA A 215 -2.40 -13.75 17.56
N ALA A 216 -2.88 -12.97 18.54
CA ALA A 216 -2.68 -11.54 18.59
C ALA A 216 -2.37 -11.11 20.04
N PHE A 217 -1.37 -10.25 20.21
CA PHE A 217 -0.88 -9.84 21.50
C PHE A 217 -0.80 -8.32 21.64
N ASP A 218 -0.92 -7.83 22.86
CA ASP A 218 -0.62 -6.44 23.20
C ASP A 218 0.88 -6.17 23.00
N ALA A 219 1.21 -5.21 22.16
CA ALA A 219 2.61 -4.81 21.90
C ALA A 219 3.32 -4.22 23.13
N ARG A 220 2.57 -3.92 24.21
CA ARG A 220 3.13 -3.43 25.49
C ARG A 220 3.50 -4.56 26.45
N ASP A 221 3.07 -5.78 26.16
CA ASP A 221 3.30 -6.93 27.04
C ASP A 221 4.82 -7.18 27.18
N PRO A 222 5.38 -7.07 28.39
CA PRO A 222 6.81 -7.32 28.60
C PRO A 222 7.20 -8.79 28.35
N ASN A 223 6.25 -9.72 28.44
CA ASN A 223 6.47 -11.14 28.22
C ASN A 223 6.12 -11.56 26.77
N LEU A 224 6.03 -10.61 25.83
CA LEU A 224 5.73 -10.91 24.43
C LEU A 224 6.71 -11.89 23.81
N PRO A 225 8.06 -11.75 23.97
CA PRO A 225 9.01 -12.70 23.42
C PRO A 225 8.79 -14.11 23.94
N GLU A 226 8.55 -14.30 25.24
CA GLU A 226 8.31 -15.61 25.86
C GLU A 226 7.03 -16.26 25.29
N LYS A 227 5.97 -15.50 25.09
CA LYS A 227 4.73 -15.97 24.47
C LYS A 227 4.93 -16.39 23.01
N ILE A 228 5.71 -15.61 22.24
CA ILE A 228 6.06 -15.96 20.88
C ILE A 228 6.91 -17.23 20.84
N HIS A 229 7.93 -17.33 21.71
CA HIS A 229 8.76 -18.53 21.83
C HIS A 229 7.94 -19.77 22.20
N ALA A 230 6.97 -19.63 23.10
CA ALA A 230 6.06 -20.75 23.45
C ALA A 230 5.25 -21.26 22.26
N LEU A 231 4.78 -20.36 21.37
CA LEU A 231 4.04 -20.72 20.15
C LEU A 231 4.91 -21.30 19.03
N THR A 232 6.25 -21.15 19.16
CA THR A 232 7.23 -21.53 18.14
C THR A 232 8.24 -22.58 18.64
N ASN A 233 7.85 -23.40 19.61
CA ASN A 233 8.69 -24.43 20.22
C ASN A 233 10.06 -23.92 20.73
N GLY A 234 10.08 -22.71 21.28
CA GLY A 234 11.27 -22.05 21.78
C GLY A 234 12.16 -21.39 20.75
N LEU A 235 11.85 -21.45 19.46
CA LEU A 235 12.70 -20.95 18.38
C LEU A 235 12.56 -19.43 18.13
N GLY A 236 11.33 -18.91 18.18
CA GLY A 236 10.96 -17.61 17.66
C GLY A 236 10.40 -17.68 16.24
N VAL A 237 9.97 -16.54 15.68
CA VAL A 237 9.36 -16.47 14.34
C VAL A 237 10.41 -16.51 13.23
N ASP A 238 10.05 -17.01 12.06
CA ASP A 238 10.92 -17.05 10.87
C ASP A 238 11.13 -15.66 10.28
N VAL A 239 10.07 -14.87 10.23
CA VAL A 239 10.06 -13.53 9.63
C VAL A 239 9.26 -12.58 10.52
N THR A 240 9.77 -11.35 10.69
CA THR A 240 8.98 -10.23 11.21
C THR A 240 8.76 -9.19 10.13
N LEU A 241 7.48 -8.78 9.94
CA LEU A 241 7.09 -7.67 9.07
C LEU A 241 6.76 -6.45 9.94
N LEU A 242 7.61 -5.42 9.88
CA LEU A 242 7.43 -4.17 10.62
C LEU A 242 6.46 -3.27 9.87
N ALA A 243 5.18 -3.30 10.25
CA ALA A 243 4.13 -2.48 9.66
C ALA A 243 3.86 -1.18 10.45
N VAL A 244 4.68 -0.88 11.46
CA VAL A 244 4.66 0.37 12.25
C VAL A 244 6.06 0.97 12.35
N PRO A 245 6.21 2.31 12.29
CA PRO A 245 7.50 2.98 12.41
C PRO A 245 7.86 3.18 13.91
N SER A 246 8.21 2.10 14.60
CA SER A 246 8.50 2.11 16.05
C SER A 246 9.81 1.41 16.36
N GLU A 247 10.75 2.15 16.96
CA GLU A 247 12.01 1.60 17.46
C GLU A 247 11.75 0.48 18.48
N LYS A 248 10.79 0.66 19.38
CA LYS A 248 10.42 -0.38 20.35
C LYS A 248 9.94 -1.65 19.67
N ALA A 249 9.10 -1.52 18.62
CA ALA A 249 8.63 -2.68 17.85
C ALA A 249 9.79 -3.37 17.11
N PHE A 250 10.80 -2.62 16.65
CA PHE A 250 12.00 -3.20 16.03
C PHE A 250 12.79 -4.04 17.04
N PHE A 251 13.08 -3.53 18.25
CA PHE A 251 13.80 -4.29 19.26
C PHE A 251 13.02 -5.52 19.74
N GLN A 252 11.71 -5.40 19.97
CA GLN A 252 10.86 -6.56 20.22
C GLN A 252 10.92 -7.60 19.09
N SER A 253 10.98 -7.13 17.83
CA SER A 253 11.13 -8.02 16.68
C SER A 253 12.45 -8.80 16.72
N LEU A 254 13.54 -8.17 17.13
CA LEU A 254 14.81 -8.86 17.33
C LEU A 254 14.68 -9.98 18.36
N ASP A 255 13.99 -9.74 19.49
CA ASP A 255 13.83 -10.73 20.54
C ASP A 255 12.89 -11.88 20.12
N CYS A 256 11.88 -11.58 19.31
CA CYS A 256 10.90 -12.56 18.83
C CYS A 256 11.37 -13.38 17.62
N THR A 257 12.32 -12.86 16.82
CA THR A 257 12.77 -13.51 15.58
C THR A 257 13.85 -14.57 15.91
N ARG A 258 13.75 -15.76 15.32
CA ARG A 258 14.71 -16.84 15.52
C ARG A 258 16.09 -16.52 14.92
N LYS A 259 17.11 -17.30 15.29
CA LYS A 259 18.40 -17.30 14.58
C LYS A 259 18.19 -17.70 13.11
N GLY A 260 18.89 -17.06 12.19
CA GLY A 260 18.70 -17.23 10.74
C GLY A 260 17.36 -16.72 10.24
N GLY A 261 16.66 -15.88 11.03
CA GLY A 261 15.38 -15.27 10.65
C GLY A 261 15.56 -13.92 9.94
N LYS A 262 14.41 -13.29 9.59
CA LYS A 262 14.41 -12.05 8.81
C LYS A 262 13.53 -11.00 9.46
N ILE A 263 13.94 -9.72 9.38
CA ILE A 263 13.14 -8.58 9.80
C ILE A 263 13.03 -7.64 8.61
N LEU A 264 11.79 -7.39 8.15
CA LEU A 264 11.53 -6.54 7.01
C LEU A 264 10.84 -5.24 7.45
N PHE A 265 11.49 -4.11 7.18
CA PHE A 265 10.96 -2.77 7.34
C PHE A 265 10.02 -2.45 6.18
N PHE A 266 8.75 -2.26 6.49
CA PHE A 266 7.73 -1.84 5.54
C PHE A 266 7.21 -0.45 5.83
N ALA A 267 6.97 -0.12 7.10
CA ALA A 267 6.59 1.23 7.49
C ALA A 267 7.76 2.20 7.35
N GLU A 268 7.48 3.37 6.82
CA GLU A 268 8.44 4.47 6.70
C GLU A 268 8.60 5.15 8.05
N PHE A 269 9.82 5.18 8.58
CA PHE A 269 10.16 5.94 9.78
C PHE A 269 10.33 7.43 9.44
N PRO A 270 10.15 8.35 10.42
CA PRO A 270 10.58 9.74 10.26
C PRO A 270 12.08 9.82 9.97
N ASP A 271 12.48 10.76 9.11
CA ASP A 271 13.88 10.86 8.62
C ASP A 271 14.90 11.11 9.73
N GLU A 272 14.46 11.73 10.85
CA GLU A 272 15.27 12.00 12.02
C GLU A 272 15.47 10.80 12.97
N VAL A 273 14.78 9.69 12.73
CA VAL A 273 14.88 8.49 13.60
C VAL A 273 16.10 7.66 13.22
N GLU A 274 17.03 7.52 14.15
CA GLU A 274 18.18 6.65 14.07
C GLU A 274 18.02 5.48 15.06
N ILE A 275 18.27 4.24 14.59
CA ILE A 275 18.22 3.04 15.41
C ILE A 275 19.65 2.51 15.56
N SER A 276 20.18 2.56 16.78
CA SER A 276 21.52 2.02 17.09
C SER A 276 21.43 0.56 17.49
N ILE A 277 22.16 -0.30 16.78
CA ILE A 277 22.23 -1.74 17.06
C ILE A 277 23.68 -2.21 17.21
N ASN A 278 23.90 -3.21 18.08
CA ASN A 278 25.17 -3.92 18.12
C ASN A 278 25.25 -4.86 16.90
N PRO A 279 26.20 -4.68 15.97
CA PRO A 279 26.31 -5.50 14.76
C PRO A 279 26.53 -6.99 15.06
N ASN A 280 27.08 -7.33 16.23
CA ASN A 280 27.22 -8.73 16.65
C ASN A 280 25.88 -9.45 16.86
N LEU A 281 24.78 -8.72 17.09
CA LEU A 281 23.44 -9.32 17.12
C LEU A 281 23.11 -9.92 15.76
N LEU A 282 23.38 -9.18 14.68
CA LEU A 282 23.14 -9.66 13.31
C LEU A 282 24.11 -10.80 12.97
N TYR A 283 25.42 -10.59 13.22
CA TYR A 283 26.45 -11.57 12.89
C TYR A 283 26.23 -12.93 13.61
N ARG A 284 26.06 -12.91 14.94
CA ARG A 284 25.96 -14.15 15.73
C ARG A 284 24.62 -14.88 15.61
N ARG A 285 23.60 -14.17 15.20
CA ARG A 285 22.25 -14.73 15.03
C ARG A 285 21.88 -14.92 13.56
N GLU A 286 22.73 -14.46 12.63
CA GLU A 286 22.47 -14.50 11.19
C GLU A 286 21.09 -13.92 10.82
N ILE A 287 20.74 -12.77 11.42
CA ILE A 287 19.46 -12.10 11.13
C ILE A 287 19.62 -11.18 9.92
N ASP A 288 18.77 -11.37 8.92
CA ASP A 288 18.68 -10.47 7.78
C ASP A 288 17.79 -9.26 8.11
N LEU A 289 18.33 -8.05 7.97
CA LEU A 289 17.53 -6.81 7.95
C LEU A 289 17.30 -6.38 6.52
N MET A 290 16.04 -6.17 6.14
CA MET A 290 15.68 -5.78 4.77
C MET A 290 14.58 -4.73 4.74
N GLY A 291 14.58 -3.89 3.70
CA GLY A 291 13.52 -2.91 3.43
C GLY A 291 12.67 -3.32 2.24
N SER A 292 11.40 -2.92 2.22
CA SER A 292 10.54 -3.02 1.04
C SER A 292 9.82 -1.71 0.80
N TYR A 293 10.08 -1.08 -0.34
CA TYR A 293 9.54 0.22 -0.72
C TYR A 293 8.69 0.12 -1.97
N SER A 294 7.44 0.62 -1.93
CA SER A 294 6.50 0.68 -3.05
C SER A 294 6.15 -0.70 -3.64
N SER A 295 5.43 -0.72 -4.75
CA SER A 295 4.97 -1.92 -5.45
C SER A 295 6.05 -2.57 -6.35
N SER A 296 5.70 -3.68 -6.98
CA SER A 296 6.55 -4.34 -8.00
C SER A 296 5.79 -4.47 -9.31
N TYR A 297 6.40 -4.04 -10.39
CA TYR A 297 5.86 -4.20 -11.75
C TYR A 297 5.51 -5.67 -12.07
N ARG A 298 6.42 -6.62 -11.75
CA ARG A 298 6.20 -8.05 -12.03
C ARG A 298 5.07 -8.68 -11.22
N LEU A 299 4.64 -8.07 -10.14
CA LEU A 299 3.63 -8.64 -9.25
C LEU A 299 2.23 -8.04 -9.47
N GLN A 300 2.06 -7.11 -10.42
CA GLN A 300 0.77 -6.45 -10.67
C GLN A 300 -0.34 -7.46 -11.00
N SER A 301 -0.08 -8.36 -11.94
CA SER A 301 -1.07 -9.36 -12.35
C SER A 301 -1.41 -10.33 -11.23
N LEU A 302 -0.44 -10.74 -10.40
CA LEU A 302 -0.69 -11.60 -9.26
C LEU A 302 -1.47 -10.86 -8.16
N ALA A 303 -1.17 -9.58 -7.92
CA ALA A 303 -1.92 -8.78 -6.96
C ALA A 303 -3.38 -8.60 -7.40
N ALA A 304 -3.61 -8.35 -8.69
CA ALA A 304 -4.94 -8.28 -9.28
C ALA A 304 -5.68 -9.62 -9.15
N ASP A 305 -5.03 -10.75 -9.47
CA ASP A 305 -5.62 -12.09 -9.32
C ASP A 305 -6.04 -12.37 -7.87
N ILE A 306 -5.16 -12.06 -6.90
CA ILE A 306 -5.44 -12.24 -5.47
C ILE A 306 -6.68 -11.44 -5.04
N VAL A 307 -6.78 -10.17 -5.46
CA VAL A 307 -7.90 -9.29 -5.11
C VAL A 307 -9.18 -9.68 -5.85
N PHE A 308 -9.11 -9.85 -7.18
CA PHE A 308 -10.28 -10.06 -8.01
C PHE A 308 -10.92 -11.44 -7.82
N ASN A 309 -10.11 -12.46 -7.53
CA ASN A 309 -10.59 -13.79 -7.20
C ASN A 309 -10.85 -13.98 -5.70
N LYS A 310 -10.87 -12.88 -4.92
CA LYS A 310 -11.20 -12.90 -3.47
C LYS A 310 -10.35 -13.91 -2.68
N ARG A 311 -9.06 -14.05 -3.06
CA ARG A 311 -8.11 -14.89 -2.32
C ARG A 311 -7.80 -14.33 -0.94
N ILE A 312 -7.99 -13.01 -0.78
CA ILE A 312 -8.00 -12.28 0.48
C ILE A 312 -9.26 -11.41 0.53
N ASP A 313 -9.82 -11.23 1.72
CA ASP A 313 -11.03 -10.40 1.90
C ASP A 313 -10.67 -8.93 2.17
N VAL A 314 -10.37 -8.20 1.10
CA VAL A 314 -10.05 -6.76 1.21
C VAL A 314 -11.25 -5.91 1.65
N GLN A 315 -12.49 -6.38 1.44
CA GLN A 315 -13.70 -5.65 1.86
C GLN A 315 -13.77 -5.54 3.40
N ALA A 316 -13.31 -6.56 4.11
CA ALA A 316 -13.23 -6.55 5.56
C ALA A 316 -12.33 -5.42 6.12
N LEU A 317 -11.50 -4.79 5.28
CA LEU A 317 -10.61 -3.68 5.67
C LEU A 317 -11.25 -2.30 5.48
N ILE A 318 -12.35 -2.17 4.76
CA ILE A 318 -12.99 -0.88 4.48
C ILE A 318 -13.77 -0.44 5.72
N SER A 319 -13.38 0.67 6.32
CA SER A 319 -14.11 1.26 7.46
C SER A 319 -15.00 2.43 7.03
N ASP A 320 -14.56 3.21 6.05
CA ASP A 320 -15.22 4.46 5.69
C ASP A 320 -15.28 4.65 4.16
N ARG A 321 -16.37 5.30 3.74
CA ARG A 321 -16.59 5.81 2.39
C ARG A 321 -16.91 7.28 2.50
N ILE A 322 -16.00 8.13 2.06
CA ILE A 322 -16.10 9.57 2.24
C ILE A 322 -16.14 10.22 0.85
N PRO A 323 -17.10 11.11 0.56
CA PRO A 323 -17.14 11.83 -0.70
C PRO A 323 -15.86 12.64 -0.96
N LEU A 324 -15.49 12.79 -2.24
CA LEU A 324 -14.30 13.53 -2.65
C LEU A 324 -14.25 14.95 -2.05
N GLN A 325 -15.38 15.64 -1.96
CA GLN A 325 -15.47 16.99 -1.38
C GLN A 325 -15.01 17.04 0.08
N ASP A 326 -15.12 15.94 0.80
CA ASP A 326 -14.83 15.83 2.24
C ASP A 326 -13.44 15.20 2.52
N LEU A 327 -12.52 15.21 1.53
CA LEU A 327 -11.18 14.61 1.67
C LEU A 327 -10.44 15.16 2.91
N SER A 328 -10.58 16.44 3.23
CA SER A 328 -9.93 17.02 4.42
C SER A 328 -10.38 16.32 5.71
N ALA A 329 -11.68 16.02 5.83
CA ALA A 329 -12.21 15.27 6.96
C ALA A 329 -11.70 13.81 6.98
N ALA A 330 -11.55 13.20 5.80
CA ALA A 330 -10.95 11.87 5.68
C ALA A 330 -9.49 11.85 6.16
N VAL A 331 -8.71 12.87 5.81
CA VAL A 331 -7.31 13.03 6.24
C VAL A 331 -7.25 13.18 7.77
N GLU A 332 -8.08 14.05 8.37
CA GLU A 332 -8.12 14.22 9.83
C GLU A 332 -8.51 12.91 10.54
N ARG A 333 -9.49 12.17 10.01
CA ARG A 333 -9.89 10.87 10.55
C ARG A 333 -8.78 9.84 10.47
N ALA A 334 -7.95 9.87 9.41
CA ALA A 334 -6.82 8.96 9.26
C ALA A 334 -5.63 9.31 10.17
N ILE A 335 -5.48 10.59 10.53
CA ILE A 335 -4.46 11.09 11.47
C ILE A 335 -4.82 10.76 12.92
N ALA A 336 -6.10 10.92 13.28
CA ALA A 336 -6.64 10.60 14.60
C ALA A 336 -7.64 9.43 14.49
N PRO A 337 -7.14 8.19 14.20
CA PRO A 337 -8.02 7.06 13.94
C PRO A 337 -8.73 6.60 15.19
N THR A 338 -10.02 6.27 15.07
CA THR A 338 -10.73 5.49 16.10
C THR A 338 -10.27 4.01 16.05
N PRO A 339 -10.61 3.20 17.06
CA PRO A 339 -10.32 1.77 17.04
C PRO A 339 -10.85 1.03 15.80
N GLU A 340 -11.94 1.52 15.20
CA GLU A 340 -12.61 0.95 14.03
C GLU A 340 -12.11 1.54 12.69
N THR A 341 -11.26 2.56 12.73
CA THR A 341 -10.72 3.17 11.51
C THR A 341 -9.64 2.28 10.89
N TYR A 342 -9.92 1.81 9.67
CA TYR A 342 -9.00 1.02 8.86
C TYR A 342 -8.75 1.70 7.52
N LYS A 343 -9.25 1.13 6.42
CA LYS A 343 -9.10 1.72 5.09
C LYS A 343 -10.25 2.69 4.80
N ILE A 344 -9.89 3.94 4.56
CA ILE A 344 -10.81 4.98 4.11
C ILE A 344 -10.77 5.03 2.60
N LEU A 345 -11.94 4.94 1.97
CA LEU A 345 -12.12 5.12 0.54
C LEU A 345 -12.72 6.49 0.26
N ILE A 346 -12.15 7.19 -0.71
CA ILE A 346 -12.71 8.41 -1.26
C ILE A 346 -13.52 8.03 -2.49
N VAL A 347 -14.79 8.41 -2.50
CA VAL A 347 -15.74 8.03 -3.53
C VAL A 347 -16.21 9.24 -4.32
N ASN A 348 -16.30 9.08 -5.64
CA ASN A 348 -16.97 10.03 -6.53
C ASN A 348 -18.41 9.58 -6.73
N SER A 349 -19.34 10.49 -6.49
CA SER A 349 -20.80 10.28 -6.64
C SER A 349 -21.22 10.38 -8.11
#